data_e373f449d0e94e50d4b2ec0c4affc0fe
#
_entry.id   e373f449d0e94e50d4b2ec0c4affc0fe
#
_cell.length_a   1.000
_cell.length_b   1.000
_cell.length_c   1.000
_cell.angle_alpha   90.00
_cell.angle_beta   90.00
_cell.angle_gamma   90.00
#
_symmetry.space_group_name_H-M   'P 1'
#
loop_
_entity.id
_entity.type
_entity.pdbx_description
1 polymer ?
#
loop_
_entity_poly.entity_id
_entity_poly.type
_entity_poly.pdbx_seq_one_letter_code
_entity_poly.pdbx_strand_id
1 'polypeptide(L)'
;MAPKPEVRRSPVAALLYGAPIGLLGGLIGLGGAEFRLPVLAGVFEYAARRAVALNLAISLVTVVSALLIRGGTLSFAPLLGLVPVIASMIAGAVSAAYVGTALVHRVSERLLERVILVFLVVIGSALIVEAFLPQDVPGLLPDALPVRVVAAVFFGLGIGLVSSLLGVAGGELIIPTLVFAFGVGIKTAGTASLLISLPTVAVGVLRHRKLGSFADRADLTRTVAPMGAGSVIGAVAGGFLVGVVAASVLKFVLGVILIVSAVRIFYR
;
A
#
# COMPACT_ATOMS: atom_id res chain seq x y z
N MET A 1 -21.96 -12.68 -28.64
CA MET A 1 -21.33 -11.98 -27.51
C MET A 1 -21.76 -12.71 -26.25
N ALA A 2 -20.92 -13.55 -25.66
CA ALA A 2 -21.28 -14.35 -24.50
C ALA A 2 -21.48 -13.42 -23.28
N PRO A 3 -22.49 -13.66 -22.42
CA PRO A 3 -22.69 -12.86 -21.23
C PRO A 3 -21.45 -12.98 -20.33
N LYS A 4 -20.82 -11.86 -20.01
CA LYS A 4 -19.71 -11.82 -19.06
C LYS A 4 -20.21 -12.34 -17.70
N PRO A 5 -19.56 -13.34 -17.11
CA PRO A 5 -20.10 -13.97 -15.91
C PRO A 5 -20.03 -13.03 -14.71
N GLU A 6 -21.20 -12.70 -14.15
CA GLU A 6 -21.35 -12.03 -12.84
C GLU A 6 -20.61 -12.77 -11.70
N VAL A 7 -20.24 -14.02 -11.92
CA VAL A 7 -19.56 -14.92 -10.98
C VAL A 7 -18.18 -14.38 -10.54
N ARG A 8 -17.50 -13.56 -11.36
CA ARG A 8 -16.16 -13.06 -11.03
C ARG A 8 -16.15 -11.98 -9.94
N ARG A 9 -17.25 -11.25 -9.72
CA ARG A 9 -17.38 -10.20 -8.69
C ARG A 9 -18.23 -10.64 -7.50
N SER A 10 -18.06 -11.89 -7.07
CA SER A 10 -18.79 -12.38 -5.90
C SER A 10 -18.15 -11.92 -4.60
N PRO A 11 -18.94 -11.63 -3.55
CA PRO A 11 -18.40 -11.28 -2.22
C PRO A 11 -17.50 -12.36 -1.64
N VAL A 12 -17.83 -13.64 -1.89
CA VAL A 12 -17.04 -14.79 -1.43
C VAL A 12 -15.67 -14.81 -2.10
N ALA A 13 -15.61 -14.59 -3.43
CA ALA A 13 -14.34 -14.50 -4.14
C ALA A 13 -13.49 -13.33 -3.61
N ALA A 14 -14.11 -12.16 -3.39
CA ALA A 14 -13.42 -11.00 -2.84
C ALA A 14 -12.81 -11.28 -1.45
N LEU A 15 -13.54 -11.93 -0.57
CA LEU A 15 -13.05 -12.35 0.75
C LEU A 15 -11.90 -13.37 0.62
N LEU A 16 -12.08 -14.40 -0.23
CA LEU A 16 -11.07 -15.46 -0.44
C LEU A 16 -9.77 -14.93 -1.04
N TYR A 17 -9.80 -13.94 -1.93
CA TYR A 17 -8.59 -13.28 -2.43
C TYR A 17 -8.03 -12.28 -1.41
N GLY A 18 -8.90 -11.61 -0.65
CA GLY A 18 -8.48 -10.68 0.39
C GLY A 18 -7.69 -11.34 1.53
N ALA A 19 -8.09 -12.53 1.96
CA ALA A 19 -7.48 -13.22 3.09
C ALA A 19 -6.01 -13.59 2.87
N PRO A 20 -5.59 -14.27 1.79
CA PRO A 20 -4.17 -14.55 1.55
C PRO A 20 -3.36 -13.29 1.32
N ILE A 21 -3.92 -12.27 0.64
CA ILE A 21 -3.23 -10.98 0.46
C ILE A 21 -3.02 -10.30 1.81
N GLY A 22 -4.04 -10.30 2.66
CA GLY A 22 -3.95 -9.77 4.02
C GLY A 22 -2.92 -10.52 4.86
N LEU A 23 -2.88 -11.84 4.78
CA LEU A 23 -1.90 -12.68 5.47
C LEU A 23 -0.47 -12.33 5.03
N LEU A 24 -0.22 -12.22 3.74
CA LEU A 24 1.07 -11.79 3.20
C LEU A 24 1.43 -10.37 3.66
N GLY A 25 0.48 -9.45 3.58
CA GLY A 25 0.65 -8.08 4.07
C GLY A 25 0.91 -8.00 5.58
N GLY A 26 0.26 -8.86 6.38
CA GLY A 26 0.48 -8.97 7.82
C GLY A 26 1.85 -9.51 8.19
N LEU A 27 2.32 -10.54 7.48
CA LEU A 27 3.66 -11.12 7.65
C LEU A 27 4.77 -10.10 7.40
N ILE A 28 4.63 -9.23 6.39
CA ILE A 28 5.64 -8.22 6.04
C ILE A 28 5.40 -6.90 6.78
N GLY A 29 4.15 -6.62 7.17
CA GLY A 29 3.75 -5.35 7.77
C GLY A 29 3.46 -4.23 6.76
N LEU A 30 3.20 -4.57 5.49
CA LEU A 30 2.99 -3.61 4.39
C LEU A 30 1.52 -3.32 4.06
N GLY A 31 0.57 -4.16 4.49
CA GLY A 31 -0.86 -3.97 4.20
C GLY A 31 -1.36 -4.62 2.91
N GLY A 32 -0.49 -5.05 1.99
CA GLY A 32 -0.80 -5.88 0.81
C GLY A 32 -1.57 -5.17 -0.31
N ALA A 33 -1.54 -3.86 -0.37
CA ALA A 33 -2.23 -3.09 -1.40
C ALA A 33 -1.70 -3.36 -2.81
N GLU A 34 -0.40 -3.54 -2.94
CA GLU A 34 0.32 -3.87 -4.16
C GLU A 34 -0.11 -5.21 -4.75
N PHE A 35 -0.42 -6.20 -3.90
CA PHE A 35 -0.90 -7.52 -4.33
C PHE A 35 -2.39 -7.51 -4.71
N ARG A 36 -3.18 -6.60 -4.11
CA ARG A 36 -4.60 -6.46 -4.45
C ARG A 36 -4.82 -5.84 -5.82
N LEU A 37 -3.96 -4.90 -6.22
CA LEU A 37 -4.13 -4.18 -7.49
C LEU A 37 -4.14 -5.12 -8.71
N PRO A 38 -3.18 -6.06 -8.87
CA PRO A 38 -3.26 -7.09 -9.91
C PRO A 38 -4.51 -7.96 -9.84
N VAL A 39 -4.98 -8.32 -8.65
CA VAL A 39 -6.19 -9.12 -8.47
C VAL A 39 -7.43 -8.33 -8.92
N LEU A 40 -7.55 -7.06 -8.52
CA LEU A 40 -8.67 -6.21 -8.94
C LEU A 40 -8.69 -5.99 -10.47
N ALA A 41 -7.53 -5.73 -11.08
CA ALA A 41 -7.45 -5.49 -12.51
C ALA A 41 -7.54 -6.79 -13.34
N GLY A 42 -6.89 -7.87 -12.89
CA GLY A 42 -6.77 -9.12 -13.65
C GLY A 42 -7.87 -10.13 -13.39
N VAL A 43 -8.20 -10.40 -12.11
CA VAL A 43 -9.21 -11.41 -11.73
C VAL A 43 -10.60 -10.83 -11.74
N PHE A 44 -10.77 -9.64 -11.15
CA PHE A 44 -12.08 -8.96 -11.08
C PHE A 44 -12.38 -8.11 -12.32
N GLU A 45 -11.40 -7.98 -13.23
CA GLU A 45 -11.54 -7.26 -14.51
C GLU A 45 -12.04 -5.81 -14.34
N TYR A 46 -11.59 -5.13 -13.30
CA TYR A 46 -11.82 -3.70 -13.18
C TYR A 46 -10.85 -2.93 -14.08
N ALA A 47 -11.34 -1.88 -14.75
CA ALA A 47 -10.47 -0.90 -15.41
C ALA A 47 -9.47 -0.32 -14.41
N ALA A 48 -8.25 0.00 -14.84
CA ALA A 48 -7.15 0.39 -13.96
C ALA A 48 -7.53 1.53 -13.00
N ARG A 49 -8.18 2.57 -13.51
CA ARG A 49 -8.65 3.70 -12.69
C ARG A 49 -9.64 3.27 -11.60
N ARG A 50 -10.53 2.34 -11.90
CA ARG A 50 -11.49 1.82 -10.91
C ARG A 50 -10.79 0.91 -9.90
N ALA A 51 -9.88 0.05 -10.35
CA ALA A 51 -9.07 -0.80 -9.49
C ALA A 51 -8.26 0.03 -8.48
N VAL A 52 -7.64 1.14 -8.91
CA VAL A 52 -6.94 2.10 -8.06
C VAL A 52 -7.85 2.65 -6.96
N ALA A 53 -9.04 3.15 -7.31
CA ALA A 53 -9.98 3.71 -6.33
C ALA A 53 -10.45 2.68 -5.30
N LEU A 54 -10.84 1.47 -5.76
CA LEU A 54 -11.29 0.38 -4.89
C LEU A 54 -10.15 -0.12 -3.99
N ASN A 55 -8.94 -0.26 -4.53
CA ASN A 55 -7.76 -0.66 -3.75
C ASN A 55 -7.46 0.35 -2.64
N LEU A 56 -7.58 1.65 -2.92
CA LEU A 56 -7.38 2.69 -1.92
C LEU A 56 -8.43 2.61 -0.79
N ALA A 57 -9.70 2.33 -1.15
CA ALA A 57 -10.76 2.14 -0.15
C ALA A 57 -10.51 0.90 0.74
N ILE A 58 -10.06 -0.22 0.15
CA ILE A 58 -9.68 -1.42 0.91
C ILE A 58 -8.45 -1.11 1.78
N SER A 59 -7.48 -0.36 1.27
CA SER A 59 -6.29 0.06 2.02
C SER A 59 -6.65 0.90 3.24
N LEU A 60 -7.66 1.76 3.15
CA LEU A 60 -8.13 2.51 4.32
C LEU A 60 -8.61 1.57 5.44
N VAL A 61 -9.40 0.57 5.10
CA VAL A 61 -9.88 -0.45 6.06
C VAL A 61 -8.71 -1.19 6.71
N THR A 62 -7.75 -1.65 5.89
CA THR A 62 -6.61 -2.41 6.40
C THR A 62 -5.66 -1.58 7.26
N VAL A 63 -5.39 -0.32 6.89
CA VAL A 63 -4.53 0.59 7.67
C VAL A 63 -5.17 0.94 9.01
N VAL A 64 -6.47 1.27 9.04
CA VAL A 64 -7.20 1.52 10.29
C VAL A 64 -7.14 0.30 11.21
N SER A 65 -7.45 -0.89 10.68
CA SER A 65 -7.41 -2.14 11.45
C SER A 65 -6.01 -2.44 11.99
N ALA A 66 -4.98 -2.26 11.16
CA ALA A 66 -3.59 -2.47 11.57
C ALA A 66 -3.15 -1.50 12.67
N LEU A 67 -3.56 -0.22 12.60
CA LEU A 67 -3.29 0.75 13.66
C LEU A 67 -3.98 0.39 14.97
N LEU A 68 -5.24 -0.05 14.93
CA LEU A 68 -5.97 -0.47 16.13
C LEU A 68 -5.29 -1.67 16.80
N ILE A 69 -4.88 -2.68 16.02
CA ILE A 69 -4.18 -3.86 16.52
C ILE A 69 -2.83 -3.45 17.13
N ARG A 70 -2.04 -2.64 16.42
CA ARG A 70 -0.73 -2.19 16.90
C ARG A 70 -0.84 -1.27 18.13
N GLY A 71 -1.87 -0.44 18.21
CA GLY A 71 -2.15 0.40 19.38
C GLY A 71 -2.36 -0.38 20.67
N GLY A 72 -2.88 -1.61 20.57
CA GLY A 72 -3.03 -2.52 21.72
C GLY A 72 -1.78 -3.37 22.03
N THR A 73 -0.81 -3.46 21.12
CA THR A 73 0.32 -4.41 21.23
C THR A 73 1.70 -3.76 21.28
N LEU A 74 1.84 -2.53 20.83
CA LEU A 74 3.13 -1.84 20.69
C LEU A 74 3.15 -0.49 21.40
N SER A 75 4.31 -0.14 21.97
CA SER A 75 4.55 1.19 22.51
C SER A 75 4.78 2.21 21.39
N PHE A 76 4.12 3.36 21.46
CA PHE A 76 4.36 4.50 20.57
C PHE A 76 5.53 5.40 21.03
N ALA A 77 6.15 5.11 22.17
CA ALA A 77 7.25 5.91 22.72
C ALA A 77 8.41 6.11 21.72
N PRO A 78 8.86 5.11 20.92
CA PRO A 78 9.92 5.31 19.93
C PRO A 78 9.57 6.31 18.82
N LEU A 79 8.29 6.61 18.63
CA LEU A 79 7.83 7.56 17.59
C LEU A 79 7.94 9.02 18.03
N LEU A 80 8.05 9.29 19.34
CA LEU A 80 8.08 10.66 19.85
C LEU A 80 9.26 11.46 19.28
N GLY A 81 10.44 10.86 19.17
CA GLY A 81 11.60 11.47 18.52
C GLY A 81 11.47 11.68 17.01
N LEU A 82 10.52 11.00 16.38
CA LEU A 82 10.29 11.06 14.94
C LEU A 82 9.10 11.95 14.55
N VAL A 83 8.40 12.53 15.52
CA VAL A 83 7.21 13.37 15.27
C VAL A 83 7.43 14.43 14.20
N PRO A 84 8.54 15.22 14.21
CA PRO A 84 8.77 16.22 13.16
C PRO A 84 8.89 15.60 11.75
N VAL A 85 9.57 14.45 11.62
CA VAL A 85 9.75 13.73 10.36
C VAL A 85 8.41 13.17 9.88
N ILE A 86 7.65 12.50 10.77
CA ILE A 86 6.35 11.92 10.47
C ILE A 86 5.36 13.00 10.03
N ALA A 87 5.26 14.11 10.78
CA ALA A 87 4.36 15.22 10.48
C ALA A 87 4.71 15.87 9.12
N SER A 88 6.01 16.07 8.84
CA SER A 88 6.48 16.65 7.59
C SER A 88 6.19 15.71 6.40
N MET A 89 6.39 14.41 6.58
CA MET A 89 6.09 13.41 5.56
C MET A 89 4.59 13.31 5.30
N ILE A 90 3.75 13.39 6.35
CA ILE A 90 2.29 13.46 6.22
C ILE A 90 1.89 14.70 5.43
N ALA A 91 2.43 15.87 5.75
CA ALA A 91 2.12 17.11 5.05
C ALA A 91 2.43 17.01 3.55
N GLY A 92 3.60 16.49 3.18
CA GLY A 92 3.96 16.22 1.80
C GLY A 92 3.04 15.19 1.15
N ALA A 93 2.82 14.05 1.79
CA ALA A 93 2.05 12.94 1.24
C ALA A 93 0.56 13.31 1.04
N VAL A 94 -0.07 13.97 1.98
CA VAL A 94 -1.46 14.44 1.90
C VAL A 94 -1.62 15.47 0.78
N SER A 95 -0.70 16.43 0.67
CA SER A 95 -0.72 17.46 -0.38
C SER A 95 -0.61 16.82 -1.76
N ALA A 96 0.34 15.90 -1.94
CA ALA A 96 0.53 15.20 -3.19
C ALA A 96 -0.61 14.21 -3.51
N ALA A 97 -1.16 13.53 -2.52
CA ALA A 97 -2.30 12.63 -2.71
C ALA A 97 -3.54 13.39 -3.18
N TYR A 98 -3.78 14.58 -2.66
CA TYR A 98 -4.89 15.43 -3.11
C TYR A 98 -4.76 15.81 -4.59
N VAL A 99 -3.57 16.22 -5.04
CA VAL A 99 -3.30 16.57 -6.43
C VAL A 99 -3.28 15.34 -7.32
N GLY A 100 -2.58 14.29 -6.91
CA GLY A 100 -2.39 13.05 -7.66
C GLY A 100 -3.70 12.31 -7.94
N THR A 101 -4.64 12.30 -6.99
CA THR A 101 -5.98 11.72 -7.22
C THR A 101 -6.73 12.43 -8.36
N ALA A 102 -6.61 13.76 -8.47
CA ALA A 102 -7.18 14.48 -9.61
C ALA A 102 -6.46 14.14 -10.93
N LEU A 103 -5.15 13.90 -10.86
CA LEU A 103 -4.34 13.52 -12.02
C LEU A 103 -4.73 12.14 -12.57
N VAL A 104 -5.07 11.16 -11.71
CA VAL A 104 -5.57 9.84 -12.14
C VAL A 104 -6.74 9.96 -13.12
N HIS A 105 -7.63 10.92 -12.89
CA HIS A 105 -8.79 11.14 -13.76
C HIS A 105 -8.45 11.82 -15.10
N ARG A 106 -7.27 12.44 -15.21
CA ARG A 106 -6.78 13.10 -16.43
C ARG A 106 -5.84 12.21 -17.26
N VAL A 107 -5.25 11.22 -16.64
CA VAL A 107 -4.33 10.27 -17.27
C VAL A 107 -5.15 9.24 -18.07
N SER A 108 -4.66 8.84 -19.25
CA SER A 108 -5.29 7.78 -20.04
C SER A 108 -5.16 6.42 -19.34
N GLU A 109 -6.14 5.53 -19.54
CA GLU A 109 -6.10 4.16 -18.96
C GLU A 109 -4.79 3.43 -19.33
N ARG A 110 -4.37 3.52 -20.61
CA ARG A 110 -3.13 2.87 -21.08
C ARG A 110 -1.88 3.39 -20.36
N LEU A 111 -1.81 4.71 -20.10
CA LEU A 111 -0.68 5.27 -19.37
C LEU A 111 -0.72 4.84 -17.90
N LEU A 112 -1.91 4.82 -17.30
CA LEU A 112 -2.10 4.35 -15.94
C LEU A 112 -1.70 2.87 -15.78
N GLU A 113 -2.10 2.00 -16.69
CA GLU A 113 -1.70 0.58 -16.73
C GLU A 113 -0.17 0.43 -16.82
N ARG A 114 0.49 1.22 -17.66
CA ARG A 114 1.97 1.21 -17.77
C ARG A 114 2.64 1.70 -16.48
N VAL A 115 2.11 2.76 -15.87
CA VAL A 115 2.63 3.27 -14.59
C VAL A 115 2.47 2.22 -13.49
N ILE A 116 1.32 1.55 -13.42
CA ILE A 116 1.08 0.44 -12.49
C ILE A 116 2.07 -0.69 -12.75
N LEU A 117 2.23 -1.12 -14.00
CA LEU A 117 3.16 -2.19 -14.38
C LEU A 117 4.59 -1.86 -13.92
N VAL A 118 5.10 -0.69 -14.33
CA VAL A 118 6.47 -0.25 -13.99
C VAL A 118 6.65 -0.19 -12.47
N PHE A 119 5.69 0.38 -11.75
CA PHE A 119 5.75 0.48 -10.30
C PHE A 119 5.78 -0.89 -9.62
N LEU A 120 4.89 -1.81 -10.01
CA LEU A 120 4.84 -3.15 -9.42
C LEU A 120 6.13 -3.95 -9.71
N VAL A 121 6.71 -3.78 -10.90
CA VAL A 121 8.01 -4.38 -11.24
C VAL A 121 9.12 -3.77 -10.39
N VAL A 122 9.15 -2.45 -10.23
CA VAL A 122 10.15 -1.76 -9.39
C VAL A 122 10.03 -2.20 -7.94
N ILE A 123 8.82 -2.22 -7.37
CA ILE A 123 8.60 -2.69 -5.98
C ILE A 123 8.95 -4.17 -5.83
N GLY A 124 8.54 -5.02 -6.78
CA GLY A 124 8.90 -6.44 -6.76
C GLY A 124 10.42 -6.65 -6.80
N SER A 125 11.12 -5.89 -7.65
CA SER A 125 12.59 -5.92 -7.72
C SER A 125 13.24 -5.39 -6.43
N ALA A 126 12.69 -4.32 -5.86
CA ALA A 126 13.16 -3.78 -4.59
C ALA A 126 13.00 -4.79 -3.43
N LEU A 127 11.88 -5.50 -3.36
CA LEU A 127 11.67 -6.58 -2.38
C LEU A 127 12.69 -7.72 -2.55
N ILE A 128 13.00 -8.09 -3.79
CA ILE A 128 14.04 -9.12 -4.07
C ILE A 128 15.40 -8.63 -3.60
N VAL A 129 15.79 -7.40 -3.94
CA VAL A 129 17.07 -6.83 -3.51
C VAL A 129 17.13 -6.72 -1.99
N GLU A 130 16.08 -6.19 -1.35
CA GLU A 130 16.00 -6.04 0.10
C GLU A 130 16.07 -7.39 0.85
N ALA A 131 15.68 -8.50 0.20
CA ALA A 131 15.82 -9.85 0.76
C ALA A 131 17.27 -10.24 1.06
N PHE A 132 18.24 -9.63 0.37
CA PHE A 132 19.66 -9.91 0.48
C PHE A 132 20.46 -8.79 1.20
N LEU A 133 19.81 -7.67 1.56
CA LEU A 133 20.47 -6.56 2.26
C LEU A 133 20.52 -6.77 3.78
N PRO A 134 21.59 -6.30 4.45
CA PRO A 134 21.66 -6.26 5.91
C PRO A 134 20.52 -5.39 6.48
N GLN A 135 19.99 -5.80 7.64
CA GLN A 135 18.85 -5.11 8.29
C GLN A 135 19.26 -3.84 9.06
N ASP A 136 20.53 -3.71 9.42
CA ASP A 136 21.05 -2.61 10.23
C ASP A 136 21.98 -1.72 9.40
N VAL A 137 21.40 -0.80 8.64
CA VAL A 137 22.16 0.19 7.87
C VAL A 137 21.97 1.56 8.54
N PRO A 138 23.09 2.31 8.81
CA PRO A 138 22.95 3.68 9.29
C PRO A 138 22.22 4.54 8.28
N GLY A 139 21.40 5.49 8.78
CA GLY A 139 20.64 6.40 7.92
C GLY A 139 21.57 7.22 7.02
N LEU A 140 21.15 7.40 5.77
CA LEU A 140 21.90 8.19 4.79
C LEU A 140 21.85 9.71 5.07
N LEU A 141 20.80 10.18 5.75
CA LEU A 141 20.62 11.60 6.06
C LEU A 141 21.33 11.97 7.36
N PRO A 142 21.98 13.14 7.41
CA PRO A 142 22.57 13.63 8.66
C PRO A 142 21.48 13.89 9.73
N ASP A 143 21.87 13.86 11.01
CA ASP A 143 20.95 14.06 12.14
C ASP A 143 20.51 15.53 12.34
N ALA A 144 20.78 16.42 11.39
CA ALA A 144 20.34 17.80 11.40
C ALA A 144 18.82 17.88 11.14
N LEU A 145 18.06 18.31 12.15
CA LEU A 145 16.58 18.37 12.09
C LEU A 145 16.05 19.11 10.85
N PRO A 146 16.58 20.29 10.43
CA PRO A 146 16.08 20.98 9.25
C PRO A 146 16.22 20.15 7.96
N VAL A 147 17.35 19.44 7.79
CA VAL A 147 17.58 18.57 6.64
C VAL A 147 16.59 17.41 6.62
N ARG A 148 16.38 16.78 7.78
CA ARG A 148 15.43 15.66 7.92
C ARG A 148 13.99 16.11 7.65
N VAL A 149 13.58 17.27 8.11
CA VAL A 149 12.22 17.83 7.87
C VAL A 149 12.02 18.11 6.38
N VAL A 150 12.97 18.79 5.74
CA VAL A 150 12.88 19.11 4.29
C VAL A 150 12.85 17.81 3.47
N ALA A 151 13.76 16.88 3.75
CA ALA A 151 13.79 15.58 3.08
C ALA A 151 12.47 14.81 3.28
N ALA A 152 11.90 14.82 4.50
CA ALA A 152 10.63 14.17 4.79
C ALA A 152 9.46 14.74 3.98
N VAL A 153 9.41 16.06 3.76
CA VAL A 153 8.41 16.68 2.88
C VAL A 153 8.57 16.19 1.45
N PHE A 154 9.79 16.17 0.90
CA PHE A 154 10.04 15.72 -0.47
C PHE A 154 9.72 14.24 -0.67
N PHE A 155 10.15 13.37 0.25
CA PHE A 155 9.77 11.97 0.21
C PHE A 155 8.26 11.80 0.34
N GLY A 156 7.62 12.54 1.25
CA GLY A 156 6.18 12.55 1.41
C GLY A 156 5.45 12.94 0.12
N LEU A 157 5.89 13.99 -0.58
CA LEU A 157 5.33 14.40 -1.87
C LEU A 157 5.42 13.27 -2.90
N GLY A 158 6.58 12.63 -3.05
CA GLY A 158 6.77 11.50 -3.96
C GLY A 158 5.88 10.32 -3.60
N ILE A 159 5.86 9.93 -2.33
CA ILE A 159 5.06 8.81 -1.81
C ILE A 159 3.57 9.07 -1.98
N GLY A 160 3.09 10.26 -1.63
CA GLY A 160 1.68 10.63 -1.77
C GLY A 160 1.21 10.65 -3.21
N LEU A 161 2.06 11.11 -4.14
CA LEU A 161 1.77 11.05 -5.57
C LEU A 161 1.62 9.61 -6.05
N VAL A 162 2.60 8.75 -5.73
CA VAL A 162 2.58 7.32 -6.07
C VAL A 162 1.37 6.63 -5.44
N SER A 163 1.13 6.85 -4.14
CA SER A 163 -0.01 6.31 -3.40
C SER A 163 -1.34 6.63 -4.10
N SER A 164 -1.54 7.87 -4.52
CA SER A 164 -2.78 8.30 -5.16
C SER A 164 -2.93 7.80 -6.58
N LEU A 165 -1.84 7.72 -7.36
CA LEU A 165 -1.86 7.21 -8.74
C LEU A 165 -2.13 5.70 -8.79
N LEU A 166 -1.65 4.95 -7.82
CA LEU A 166 -1.67 3.50 -7.83
C LEU A 166 -2.69 2.92 -6.84
N GLY A 167 -3.30 3.76 -6.01
CA GLY A 167 -4.28 3.30 -5.03
C GLY A 167 -3.68 2.43 -3.92
N VAL A 168 -2.39 2.62 -3.60
CA VAL A 168 -1.68 1.88 -2.55
C VAL A 168 -1.54 2.72 -1.30
N ALA A 169 -1.34 2.09 -0.14
CA ALA A 169 -1.20 2.81 1.13
C ALA A 169 0.16 3.54 1.26
N GLY A 170 1.13 3.19 0.42
CA GLY A 170 2.46 3.78 0.39
C GLY A 170 3.46 3.16 1.36
N GLY A 171 3.06 2.18 2.17
CA GLY A 171 3.94 1.51 3.14
C GLY A 171 5.19 0.94 2.51
N GLU A 172 5.08 0.45 1.29
CA GLU A 172 6.15 -0.12 0.46
C GLU A 172 7.27 0.89 0.16
N LEU A 173 6.94 2.17 0.15
CA LEU A 173 7.89 3.26 -0.04
C LEU A 173 8.28 3.92 1.28
N ILE A 174 7.31 4.07 2.20
CA ILE A 174 7.53 4.75 3.48
C ILE A 174 8.53 3.97 4.35
N ILE A 175 8.36 2.64 4.46
CA ILE A 175 9.23 1.81 5.31
C ILE A 175 10.68 1.86 4.85
N PRO A 176 11.03 1.55 3.59
CA PRO A 176 12.41 1.67 3.12
C PRO A 176 12.96 3.09 3.26
N THR A 177 12.15 4.10 2.99
CA THR A 177 12.57 5.51 3.16
C THR A 177 12.94 5.80 4.62
N LEU A 178 12.12 5.39 5.59
CA LEU A 178 12.41 5.59 7.01
C LEU A 178 13.64 4.79 7.47
N VAL A 179 13.80 3.57 6.98
CA VAL A 179 14.94 2.72 7.33
C VAL A 179 16.24 3.25 6.71
N PHE A 180 16.29 3.41 5.39
CA PHE A 180 17.53 3.75 4.70
C PHE A 180 17.88 5.24 4.74
N ALA A 181 16.91 6.13 4.58
CA ALA A 181 17.20 7.56 4.61
C ALA A 181 17.32 8.09 6.03
N PHE A 182 16.44 7.67 6.95
CA PHE A 182 16.36 8.24 8.30
C PHE A 182 16.99 7.35 9.40
N GLY A 183 17.42 6.13 9.08
CA GLY A 183 18.04 5.21 10.06
C GLY A 183 17.06 4.69 11.11
N VAL A 184 15.77 4.62 10.80
CA VAL A 184 14.71 4.19 11.72
C VAL A 184 14.62 2.67 11.72
N GLY A 185 14.65 2.05 12.91
CA GLY A 185 14.49 0.61 13.00
C GLY A 185 13.17 0.11 12.39
N ILE A 186 13.20 -1.04 11.72
CA ILE A 186 12.12 -1.56 10.88
C ILE A 186 10.76 -1.67 11.59
N LYS A 187 10.71 -2.04 12.87
CA LYS A 187 9.47 -2.12 13.67
C LYS A 187 8.84 -0.75 13.86
N THR A 188 9.67 0.26 14.17
CA THR A 188 9.25 1.66 14.33
C THR A 188 8.83 2.25 13.00
N ALA A 189 9.59 2.00 11.93
CA ALA A 189 9.26 2.42 10.56
C ALA A 189 7.91 1.85 10.11
N GLY A 190 7.61 0.58 10.40
CA GLY A 190 6.33 -0.03 10.10
C GLY A 190 5.15 0.63 10.83
N THR A 191 5.32 1.07 12.08
CA THR A 191 4.28 1.79 12.81
C THR A 191 4.13 3.23 12.32
N ALA A 192 5.26 3.90 12.06
CA ALA A 192 5.26 5.24 11.47
C ALA A 192 4.61 5.24 10.08
N SER A 193 4.85 4.20 9.29
CA SER A 193 4.26 4.10 7.95
C SER A 193 2.72 4.05 7.99
N LEU A 194 2.14 3.34 8.95
CA LEU A 194 0.68 3.31 9.12
C LEU A 194 0.12 4.68 9.51
N LEU A 195 0.83 5.43 10.37
CA LEU A 195 0.45 6.78 10.77
C LEU A 195 0.52 7.77 9.59
N ILE A 196 1.52 7.62 8.71
CA ILE A 196 1.66 8.45 7.50
C ILE A 196 0.63 8.04 6.45
N SER A 197 0.42 6.73 6.28
CA SER A 197 -0.52 6.19 5.30
C SER A 197 -1.97 6.55 5.60
N LEU A 198 -2.37 6.56 6.87
CA LEU A 198 -3.78 6.79 7.25
C LEU A 198 -4.34 8.11 6.70
N PRO A 199 -3.77 9.30 7.00
CA PRO A 199 -4.27 10.55 6.46
C PRO A 199 -4.11 10.65 4.94
N THR A 200 -3.04 10.08 4.38
CA THR A 200 -2.78 10.07 2.93
C THR A 200 -3.87 9.31 2.18
N VAL A 201 -4.16 8.09 2.62
CA VAL A 201 -5.21 7.23 2.04
C VAL A 201 -6.60 7.82 2.27
N ALA A 202 -6.87 8.37 3.47
CA ALA A 202 -8.14 9.00 3.78
C ALA A 202 -8.44 10.18 2.84
N VAL A 203 -7.45 11.05 2.60
CA VAL A 203 -7.58 12.16 1.65
C VAL A 203 -7.81 11.65 0.22
N GLY A 204 -7.07 10.61 -0.20
CA GLY A 204 -7.26 9.97 -1.50
C GLY A 204 -8.68 9.40 -1.66
N VAL A 205 -9.18 8.65 -0.68
CA VAL A 205 -10.56 8.09 -0.69
C VAL A 205 -11.61 9.20 -0.72
N LEU A 206 -11.47 10.23 0.11
CA LEU A 206 -12.40 11.37 0.13
C LEU A 206 -12.41 12.08 -1.22
N ARG A 207 -11.27 12.23 -1.85
CA ARG A 207 -11.14 12.85 -3.18
C ARG A 207 -11.77 11.97 -4.27
N HIS A 208 -11.49 10.67 -4.28
CA HIS A 208 -12.14 9.72 -5.19
C HIS A 208 -13.66 9.71 -5.01
N ARG A 209 -14.15 9.79 -3.76
CA ARG A 209 -15.59 9.91 -3.48
C ARG A 209 -16.20 11.17 -4.12
N LYS A 210 -15.53 12.33 -3.96
CA LYS A 210 -15.98 13.59 -4.59
C LYS A 210 -15.98 13.53 -6.12
N LEU A 211 -15.09 12.74 -6.71
CA LEU A 211 -14.98 12.53 -8.15
C LEU A 211 -15.92 11.42 -8.68
N GLY A 212 -16.80 10.88 -7.82
CA GLY A 212 -17.81 9.89 -8.22
C GLY A 212 -17.25 8.46 -8.43
N SER A 213 -16.00 8.18 -8.03
CA SER A 213 -15.40 6.84 -8.24
C SER A 213 -16.13 5.72 -7.50
N PHE A 214 -16.93 6.02 -6.49
CA PHE A 214 -17.70 5.07 -5.66
C PHE A 214 -19.22 5.17 -5.90
N ALA A 215 -19.65 5.65 -7.07
CA ALA A 215 -21.09 5.79 -7.39
C ALA A 215 -21.82 4.43 -7.40
N ASP A 216 -21.13 3.37 -7.81
CA ASP A 216 -21.68 2.02 -7.79
C ASP A 216 -21.53 1.39 -6.40
N ARG A 217 -22.65 1.30 -5.68
CA ARG A 217 -22.69 0.67 -4.35
C ARG A 217 -22.40 -0.82 -4.39
N ALA A 218 -22.62 -1.49 -5.52
CA ALA A 218 -22.34 -2.91 -5.67
C ALA A 218 -20.84 -3.20 -5.54
N ASP A 219 -19.97 -2.35 -6.04
CA ASP A 219 -18.53 -2.51 -5.86
C ASP A 219 -18.11 -2.40 -4.39
N LEU A 220 -18.74 -1.50 -3.63
CA LEU A 220 -18.44 -1.36 -2.20
C LEU A 220 -18.88 -2.59 -1.40
N THR A 221 -20.06 -3.12 -1.68
CA THR A 221 -20.64 -4.25 -0.92
C THR A 221 -20.13 -5.61 -1.41
N ARG A 222 -19.88 -5.78 -2.71
CA ARG A 222 -19.46 -7.06 -3.29
C ARG A 222 -17.94 -7.22 -3.39
N THR A 223 -17.18 -6.12 -3.37
CA THR A 223 -15.70 -6.18 -3.53
C THR A 223 -14.98 -5.54 -2.35
N VAL A 224 -15.23 -4.25 -2.06
CA VAL A 224 -14.43 -3.53 -1.05
C VAL A 224 -14.63 -4.10 0.35
N ALA A 225 -15.87 -4.24 0.81
CA ALA A 225 -16.15 -4.70 2.16
C ALA A 225 -15.69 -6.16 2.39
N PRO A 226 -16.04 -7.14 1.50
CA PRO A 226 -15.59 -8.52 1.70
C PRO A 226 -14.07 -8.68 1.55
N MET A 227 -13.44 -8.03 0.55
CA MET A 227 -11.99 -8.11 0.38
C MET A 227 -11.24 -7.42 1.53
N GLY A 228 -11.79 -6.30 2.04
CA GLY A 228 -11.29 -5.63 3.23
C GLY A 228 -11.39 -6.53 4.46
N ALA A 229 -12.53 -7.16 4.69
CA ALA A 229 -12.73 -8.11 5.80
C ALA A 229 -11.77 -9.30 5.68
N GLY A 230 -11.65 -9.90 4.50
CA GLY A 230 -10.67 -10.96 4.25
C GLY A 230 -9.24 -10.49 4.53
N SER A 231 -8.87 -9.30 4.06
CA SER A 231 -7.53 -8.75 4.30
C SER A 231 -7.25 -8.49 5.77
N VAL A 232 -8.22 -8.05 6.56
CA VAL A 232 -8.08 -7.88 8.01
C VAL A 232 -7.89 -9.21 8.70
N ILE A 233 -8.73 -10.21 8.40
CA ILE A 233 -8.61 -11.57 8.96
C ILE A 233 -7.24 -12.16 8.61
N GLY A 234 -6.84 -12.06 7.34
CA GLY A 234 -5.54 -12.52 6.89
C GLY A 234 -4.37 -11.81 7.59
N ALA A 235 -4.45 -10.48 7.74
CA ALA A 235 -3.40 -9.70 8.39
C ALA A 235 -3.23 -10.06 9.87
N VAL A 236 -4.32 -10.32 10.58
CA VAL A 236 -4.27 -10.83 11.96
C VAL A 236 -3.59 -12.19 12.01
N ALA A 237 -3.99 -13.13 11.15
CA ALA A 237 -3.36 -14.45 11.06
C ALA A 237 -1.88 -14.36 10.68
N GLY A 238 -1.53 -13.50 9.71
CA GLY A 238 -0.15 -13.21 9.31
C GLY A 238 0.70 -12.65 10.46
N GLY A 239 0.11 -11.76 11.27
CA GLY A 239 0.76 -11.21 12.45
C GLY A 239 1.18 -12.26 13.49
N PHE A 240 0.36 -13.30 13.68
CA PHE A 240 0.71 -14.44 14.55
C PHE A 240 1.80 -15.34 13.95
N LEU A 241 1.95 -15.37 12.64
CA LEU A 241 2.95 -16.17 11.94
C LEU A 241 4.29 -15.44 11.74
N VAL A 242 4.37 -14.18 12.15
CA VAL A 242 5.63 -13.41 12.12
C VAL A 242 6.69 -14.14 12.96
N GLY A 243 7.82 -14.46 12.34
CA GLY A 243 8.92 -15.18 12.98
C GLY A 243 9.01 -16.68 12.62
N VAL A 244 7.96 -17.26 12.03
CA VAL A 244 8.02 -18.66 11.53
C VAL A 244 8.72 -18.74 10.18
N VAL A 245 8.54 -17.74 9.32
CA VAL A 245 9.16 -17.66 8.00
C VAL A 245 10.26 -16.59 8.01
N ALA A 246 11.43 -16.94 7.48
CA ALA A 246 12.52 -15.97 7.34
C ALA A 246 12.07 -14.80 6.44
N ALA A 247 12.25 -13.58 6.92
CA ALA A 247 11.80 -12.37 6.22
C ALA A 247 12.39 -12.25 4.81
N SER A 248 13.65 -12.69 4.61
CA SER A 248 14.32 -12.71 3.32
C SER A 248 13.62 -13.63 2.31
N VAL A 249 13.27 -14.85 2.70
CA VAL A 249 12.54 -15.79 1.83
C VAL A 249 11.18 -15.24 1.45
N LEU A 250 10.47 -14.66 2.42
CA LEU A 250 9.16 -14.05 2.19
C LEU A 250 9.23 -12.89 1.20
N LYS A 251 10.17 -11.94 1.39
CA LYS A 251 10.39 -10.80 0.49
C LYS A 251 10.75 -11.26 -0.93
N PHE A 252 11.63 -12.25 -1.06
CA PHE A 252 12.01 -12.80 -2.36
C PHE A 252 10.83 -13.40 -3.10
N VAL A 253 10.09 -14.32 -2.46
CA VAL A 253 8.92 -14.98 -3.07
C VAL A 253 7.85 -13.96 -3.47
N LEU A 254 7.58 -12.99 -2.60
CA LEU A 254 6.58 -11.95 -2.88
C LEU A 254 7.01 -11.01 -4.01
N GLY A 255 8.29 -10.64 -4.06
CA GLY A 255 8.83 -9.86 -5.17
C GLY A 255 8.65 -10.57 -6.51
N VAL A 256 8.95 -11.87 -6.57
CA VAL A 256 8.73 -12.70 -7.78
C VAL A 256 7.25 -12.77 -8.15
N ILE A 257 6.36 -13.05 -7.19
CA ILE A 257 4.91 -13.11 -7.43
C ILE A 257 4.40 -11.77 -7.97
N LEU A 258 4.87 -10.66 -7.41
CA LEU A 258 4.44 -9.32 -7.80
C LEU A 258 4.85 -9.02 -9.25
N ILE A 259 6.11 -9.30 -9.63
CA ILE A 259 6.62 -9.09 -10.98
C ILE A 259 5.85 -9.96 -11.98
N VAL A 260 5.73 -11.25 -11.72
CA VAL A 260 5.02 -12.19 -12.61
C VAL A 260 3.56 -11.77 -12.79
N SER A 261 2.88 -11.41 -11.71
CA SER A 261 1.48 -10.95 -11.75
C SER A 261 1.34 -9.65 -12.53
N ALA A 262 2.23 -8.67 -12.31
CA ALA A 262 2.22 -7.39 -13.00
C ALA A 262 2.41 -7.56 -14.51
N VAL A 263 3.44 -8.32 -14.91
CA VAL A 263 3.72 -8.57 -16.32
C VAL A 263 2.54 -9.29 -16.98
N ARG A 264 2.02 -10.35 -16.37
CA ARG A 264 0.90 -11.13 -16.93
C ARG A 264 -0.37 -10.31 -17.15
N ILE A 265 -0.63 -9.31 -16.29
CA ILE A 265 -1.89 -8.55 -16.30
C ILE A 265 -1.77 -7.27 -17.13
N PHE A 266 -0.67 -6.55 -17.00
CA PHE A 266 -0.51 -5.21 -17.56
C PHE A 266 0.40 -5.16 -18.79
N TYR A 267 1.18 -6.19 -19.07
CA TYR A 267 2.00 -6.27 -20.29
C TYR A 267 1.16 -6.89 -21.40
N ARG A 268 0.39 -6.02 -22.09
CA ARG A 268 -0.37 -6.35 -23.31
C ARG A 268 -0.03 -5.38 -24.42
#